data_9838c6da09f9bf44933163c159dcfc01
#
_entry.id   9838c6da09f9bf44933163c159dcfc01
#
_cell.length_a   1.000
_cell.length_b   1.000
_cell.length_c   1.000
_cell.angle_alpha   90.00
_cell.angle_beta   90.00
_cell.angle_gamma   90.00
#
_symmetry.space_group_name_H-M   'P 1'
#
loop_
_entity.id
_entity.type
_entity.pdbx_description
1 polymer ?
#
loop_
_entity_poly.entity_id
_entity_poly.type
_entity_poly.pdbx_seq_one_letter_code
_entity_poly.pdbx_strand_id
1 'polypeptide(L)'
;MNVQLCSIRIETLGCRLNQTEAESFAALCTDAGFSIYTGHTGYASTTPADTPTITAPEAAAPIRLSSALPPEQTVLCFVNTCTVTGKAEQKARRLIRLLVKTHPYAVILVTGCYAQLEAAAIEALHPHILAFPGQQKDLLTEIPAYLAKLVADSAYFDTAFFLSAVRAYLTDLTTKVPQHTQTKPVQNSSVQNISIHGIRESRLFALSSPHFLFHSRALLKIQDGCNDACAYCRIRLARGKSVSLPAAEVLERLRCIEETGAHEVTLTGVNLSQYRSEVGDFADMLKLILENTEMRIRISSLYPDRIDETLVPLLAHPQICPHFHLSVQSGSDTVLKAMHRGYRKATIYQAVSELRRVKDNPFIGADIIAGFPGETEADFEETYRMCRELEFAGIHAFPFSARPGTEAWRMQPKVPERIAGQRIKKLNELAETQSASYLQAWDGKLICGVVEAPRNGQQTVITENYLSLPLIRDSLQESNLHGGEYVRVRVQGKNAVLTEIISDPHS
;
A
#
# COMPACT_ATOMS: atom_id res chain seq x y z
N MET A 1 26.46 18.67 15.12
CA MET A 1 26.34 17.21 15.41
C MET A 1 26.72 16.42 14.15
N ASN A 2 27.16 15.19 14.28
CA ASN A 2 27.41 14.32 13.12
C ASN A 2 26.10 13.63 12.72
N VAL A 3 25.61 13.85 11.49
CA VAL A 3 24.36 13.27 10.96
C VAL A 3 24.38 11.73 11.00
N GLN A 4 25.54 11.12 10.76
CA GLN A 4 25.72 9.66 10.81
C GLN A 4 25.45 9.02 12.20
N LEU A 5 25.45 9.83 13.26
CA LEU A 5 25.06 9.41 14.61
C LEU A 5 23.59 9.63 14.91
N CYS A 6 22.82 10.20 13.97
CA CYS A 6 21.41 10.46 14.12
C CYS A 6 20.57 9.44 13.35
N SER A 7 19.45 9.06 13.95
CA SER A 7 18.53 8.10 13.34
C SER A 7 17.14 8.70 13.09
N ILE A 8 16.46 8.13 12.11
CA ILE A 8 15.06 8.43 11.80
C ILE A 8 14.26 7.14 11.87
N ARG A 9 13.19 7.18 12.64
CA ARG A 9 12.24 6.07 12.76
C ARG A 9 11.12 6.23 11.72
N ILE A 10 10.87 5.17 10.93
CA ILE A 10 9.82 5.17 9.91
C ILE A 10 8.70 4.21 10.34
N GLU A 11 7.49 4.72 10.36
CA GLU A 11 6.30 3.95 10.67
C GLU A 11 5.24 4.15 9.58
N THR A 12 4.62 3.07 9.13
CA THR A 12 3.55 3.14 8.14
C THR A 12 2.33 2.35 8.61
N LEU A 13 1.17 2.98 8.48
CA LEU A 13 -0.13 2.39 8.78
C LEU A 13 -1.02 2.54 7.57
N GLY A 14 -1.53 1.42 7.03
CA GLY A 14 -2.51 1.50 5.95
C GLY A 14 -2.19 0.64 4.74
N CYS A 15 -2.47 1.20 3.57
CA CYS A 15 -2.41 0.49 2.30
C CYS A 15 -1.00 0.49 1.69
N ARG A 16 -0.85 -0.24 0.56
CA ARG A 16 0.41 -0.31 -0.19
C ARG A 16 0.93 1.06 -0.64
N LEU A 17 0.04 2.02 -0.95
CA LEU A 17 0.46 3.37 -1.29
C LEU A 17 1.19 4.05 -0.12
N ASN A 18 0.68 3.90 1.11
CA ASN A 18 1.36 4.45 2.29
C ASN A 18 2.72 3.79 2.49
N GLN A 19 2.85 2.48 2.19
CA GLN A 19 4.12 1.75 2.26
C GLN A 19 5.12 2.32 1.26
N THR A 20 4.76 2.43 -0.02
CA THR A 20 5.62 3.01 -1.07
C THR A 20 6.09 4.41 -0.71
N GLU A 21 5.19 5.24 -0.20
CA GLU A 21 5.51 6.62 0.22
C GLU A 21 6.48 6.66 1.41
N ALA A 22 6.33 5.75 2.37
CA ALA A 22 7.22 5.65 3.52
C ALA A 22 8.61 5.11 3.14
N GLU A 23 8.69 4.14 2.22
CA GLU A 23 9.95 3.63 1.69
C GLU A 23 10.72 4.69 0.92
N SER A 24 10.04 5.45 0.06
CA SER A 24 10.66 6.56 -0.67
C SER A 24 11.20 7.63 0.27
N PHE A 25 10.45 7.97 1.33
CA PHE A 25 10.95 8.91 2.34
C PHE A 25 12.16 8.35 3.10
N ALA A 26 12.15 7.06 3.44
CA ALA A 26 13.27 6.39 4.10
C ALA A 26 14.53 6.40 3.22
N ALA A 27 14.41 6.14 1.91
CA ALA A 27 15.53 6.21 0.97
C ALA A 27 16.16 7.62 0.95
N LEU A 28 15.34 8.67 0.82
CA LEU A 28 15.81 10.05 0.87
C LEU A 28 16.52 10.40 2.19
N CYS A 29 16.04 9.84 3.31
CA CYS A 29 16.72 10.01 4.59
C CYS A 29 18.08 9.29 4.63
N THR A 30 18.18 8.10 4.03
CA THR A 30 19.42 7.35 3.91
C THR A 30 20.44 8.11 3.05
N ASP A 31 19.99 8.66 1.89
CA ASP A 31 20.82 9.47 1.01
C ASP A 31 21.32 10.76 1.70
N ALA A 32 20.51 11.30 2.61
CA ALA A 32 20.91 12.45 3.44
C ALA A 32 21.86 12.09 4.62
N GLY A 33 22.23 10.80 4.77
CA GLY A 33 23.21 10.32 5.74
C GLY A 33 22.61 9.86 7.08
N PHE A 34 21.30 9.77 7.23
CA PHE A 34 20.66 9.27 8.45
C PHE A 34 20.64 7.73 8.50
N SER A 35 20.78 7.17 9.70
CA SER A 35 20.43 5.78 9.95
C SER A 35 18.92 5.60 10.06
N ILE A 36 18.37 4.62 9.34
CA ILE A 36 16.93 4.37 9.30
C ILE A 36 16.58 3.07 10.01
N TYR A 37 15.49 3.09 10.77
CA TYR A 37 14.91 1.88 11.34
C TYR A 37 13.36 1.97 11.37
N THR A 38 12.72 0.80 11.46
CA THR A 38 11.25 0.69 11.51
C THR A 38 10.83 0.00 12.80
N GLY A 39 9.71 0.43 13.37
CA GLY A 39 8.96 -0.38 14.32
C GLY A 39 8.00 -1.29 13.56
N HIS A 40 7.94 -2.56 13.90
CA HIS A 40 7.05 -3.52 13.26
C HIS A 40 5.58 -3.24 13.64
N THR A 41 4.95 -2.26 13.01
CA THR A 41 3.53 -1.95 13.20
C THR A 41 2.61 -2.58 12.15
N GLY A 42 3.14 -3.45 11.31
CA GLY A 42 2.38 -4.15 10.28
C GLY A 42 1.87 -5.54 10.69
N TYR A 43 2.55 -6.25 11.59
CA TYR A 43 2.18 -7.59 12.05
C TYR A 43 2.60 -7.81 13.51
N ALA A 44 1.72 -8.49 14.28
CA ALA A 44 1.78 -8.87 15.69
C ALA A 44 3.12 -8.74 16.45
N SER A 45 3.01 -8.02 17.55
CA SER A 45 3.84 -8.02 18.77
C SER A 45 5.10 -8.92 18.80
N THR A 46 6.27 -8.30 18.85
CA THR A 46 7.43 -8.80 19.57
C THR A 46 8.23 -7.63 20.15
N THR A 47 8.98 -7.90 21.17
CA THR A 47 9.66 -6.99 22.09
C THR A 47 10.62 -5.97 21.43
N PRO A 48 11.00 -4.87 22.11
CA PRO A 48 11.82 -3.78 21.55
C PRO A 48 13.24 -4.18 21.08
N ALA A 49 13.64 -5.43 21.28
CA ALA A 49 15.01 -5.90 20.98
C ALA A 49 15.27 -6.25 19.50
N ASP A 50 14.22 -6.38 18.65
CA ASP A 50 14.35 -6.96 17.30
C ASP A 50 14.05 -5.96 16.17
N THR A 51 14.26 -4.66 16.37
CA THR A 51 14.02 -3.66 15.34
C THR A 51 15.27 -3.47 14.47
N PRO A 52 15.26 -3.83 13.17
CA PRO A 52 16.42 -3.64 12.30
C PRO A 52 16.62 -2.14 11.96
N THR A 53 17.86 -1.69 12.00
CA THR A 53 18.31 -0.34 11.59
C THR A 53 19.02 -0.43 10.24
N ILE A 54 18.74 0.49 9.33
CA ILE A 54 19.32 0.57 7.98
C ILE A 54 20.37 1.68 8.00
N THR A 55 21.60 1.38 7.63
CA THR A 55 22.69 2.36 7.43
C THR A 55 22.94 2.58 5.95
N ALA A 56 23.34 3.79 5.56
CA ALA A 56 23.66 4.13 4.17
C ALA A 56 24.77 3.23 3.61
N PRO A 57 24.69 2.77 2.35
CA PRO A 57 25.72 1.93 1.74
C PRO A 57 26.92 2.76 1.29
N GLU A 58 28.12 2.24 1.55
CA GLU A 58 29.25 2.48 0.65
C GLU A 58 28.92 1.77 -0.67
N ALA A 59 29.15 2.45 -1.79
CA ALA A 59 28.76 2.07 -3.14
C ALA A 59 28.47 0.57 -3.39
N ALA A 60 27.23 0.25 -3.75
CA ALA A 60 26.77 -1.04 -4.30
C ALA A 60 26.78 -2.29 -3.39
N ALA A 61 26.75 -2.15 -2.05
CA ALA A 61 26.52 -3.28 -1.14
C ALA A 61 25.06 -3.31 -0.64
N PRO A 62 24.46 -4.48 -0.38
CA PRO A 62 23.11 -4.57 0.16
C PRO A 62 23.03 -3.83 1.50
N ILE A 63 21.99 -3.01 1.65
CA ILE A 63 21.75 -2.21 2.85
C ILE A 63 21.66 -3.12 4.07
N ARG A 64 22.59 -2.99 5.01
CA ARG A 64 22.57 -3.75 6.25
C ARG A 64 21.57 -3.13 7.21
N LEU A 65 20.58 -3.92 7.62
CA LEU A 65 19.69 -3.59 8.73
C LEU A 65 20.52 -3.67 10.03
N SER A 66 20.80 -2.54 10.68
CA SER A 66 21.56 -2.52 11.93
C SER A 66 20.64 -2.70 13.15
N SER A 67 21.19 -3.20 14.25
CA SER A 67 20.51 -3.26 15.55
C SER A 67 20.09 -1.85 15.99
N ALA A 68 18.91 -1.72 16.61
CA ALA A 68 18.31 -0.45 17.01
C ALA A 68 19.32 0.49 17.71
N LEU A 69 19.48 1.71 17.17
CA LEU A 69 20.18 2.79 17.83
C LEU A 69 19.38 3.25 19.07
N PRO A 70 20.06 3.78 20.11
CA PRO A 70 19.37 4.26 21.28
C PRO A 70 18.29 5.30 20.93
N PRO A 71 17.13 5.32 21.59
CA PRO A 71 16.06 6.28 21.36
C PRO A 71 16.52 7.76 21.43
N GLU A 72 17.58 8.01 22.16
CA GLU A 72 18.21 9.33 22.36
C GLU A 72 18.87 9.87 21.09
N GLN A 73 19.20 9.01 20.12
CA GLN A 73 19.76 9.40 18.81
C GLN A 73 18.69 9.60 17.73
N THR A 74 17.43 9.32 18.04
CA THR A 74 16.33 9.49 17.08
C THR A 74 15.90 10.95 17.04
N VAL A 75 16.14 11.60 15.90
CA VAL A 75 15.79 13.02 15.69
C VAL A 75 14.39 13.20 15.12
N LEU A 76 13.89 12.23 14.36
CA LEU A 76 12.60 12.25 13.71
C LEU A 76 11.92 10.87 13.78
N CYS A 77 10.61 10.87 14.11
CA CYS A 77 9.74 9.75 13.84
C CYS A 77 8.77 10.15 12.73
N PHE A 78 8.89 9.53 11.56
CA PHE A 78 7.98 9.71 10.44
C PHE A 78 6.84 8.69 10.51
N VAL A 79 5.58 9.15 10.45
CA VAL A 79 4.39 8.29 10.58
C VAL A 79 3.45 8.54 9.40
N ASN A 80 3.36 7.60 8.47
CA ASN A 80 2.38 7.67 7.37
C ASN A 80 1.10 6.94 7.77
N THR A 81 -0.05 7.65 7.77
CA THR A 81 -1.28 7.23 8.44
C THR A 81 -2.44 6.99 7.49
N CYS A 82 -3.34 6.08 7.89
CA CYS A 82 -4.56 5.71 7.18
C CYS A 82 -5.83 6.17 7.92
N THR A 83 -6.91 6.41 7.17
CA THR A 83 -8.23 6.83 7.68
C THR A 83 -9.39 5.97 7.15
N VAL A 84 -9.11 4.83 6.50
CA VAL A 84 -10.15 3.99 5.88
C VAL A 84 -11.17 3.51 6.91
N THR A 85 -10.74 3.17 8.13
CA THR A 85 -11.62 2.76 9.22
C THR A 85 -11.33 3.52 10.51
N GLY A 86 -12.32 3.59 11.43
CA GLY A 86 -12.12 4.15 12.76
C GLY A 86 -11.06 3.40 13.57
N LYS A 87 -10.95 2.07 13.38
CA LYS A 87 -9.89 1.25 13.99
C LYS A 87 -8.50 1.64 13.49
N ALA A 88 -8.35 1.98 12.21
CA ALA A 88 -7.08 2.47 11.65
C ALA A 88 -6.64 3.77 12.34
N GLU A 89 -7.55 4.72 12.52
CA GLU A 89 -7.24 5.95 13.25
C GLU A 89 -6.93 5.72 14.72
N GLN A 90 -7.64 4.81 15.39
CA GLN A 90 -7.31 4.44 16.79
C GLN A 90 -5.91 3.85 16.88
N LYS A 91 -5.54 2.96 15.94
CA LYS A 91 -4.20 2.38 15.87
C LYS A 91 -3.14 3.47 15.63
N ALA A 92 -3.42 4.43 14.74
CA ALA A 92 -2.53 5.57 14.52
C ALA A 92 -2.32 6.40 15.78
N ARG A 93 -3.40 6.78 16.48
CA ARG A 93 -3.29 7.54 17.74
C ARG A 93 -2.54 6.78 18.84
N ARG A 94 -2.71 5.46 18.95
CA ARG A 94 -1.94 4.62 19.90
C ARG A 94 -0.46 4.63 19.56
N LEU A 95 -0.12 4.44 18.30
CA LEU A 95 1.26 4.46 17.83
C LEU A 95 1.90 5.83 18.08
N ILE A 96 1.25 6.92 17.69
CA ILE A 96 1.76 8.29 17.91
C ILE A 96 2.05 8.54 19.40
N ARG A 97 1.12 8.17 20.31
CA ARG A 97 1.36 8.29 21.75
C ARG A 97 2.51 7.41 22.25
N LEU A 98 2.66 6.20 21.68
CA LEU A 98 3.79 5.34 22.01
C LEU A 98 5.11 5.98 21.57
N LEU A 99 5.18 6.54 20.36
CA LEU A 99 6.38 7.20 19.85
C LEU A 99 6.76 8.42 20.69
N VAL A 100 5.81 9.27 21.06
CA VAL A 100 6.05 10.38 22.00
C VAL A 100 6.67 9.90 23.30
N LYS A 101 6.18 8.78 23.84
CA LYS A 101 6.69 8.22 25.11
C LYS A 101 8.08 7.59 24.96
N THR A 102 8.32 6.87 23.85
CA THR A 102 9.57 6.11 23.64
C THR A 102 10.68 6.93 23.00
N HIS A 103 10.34 8.05 22.35
CA HIS A 103 11.28 8.97 21.69
C HIS A 103 10.98 10.41 22.12
N PRO A 104 11.18 10.75 23.40
CA PRO A 104 10.76 12.04 23.96
C PRO A 104 11.50 13.23 23.35
N TYR A 105 12.65 12.98 22.74
CA TYR A 105 13.49 14.01 22.09
C TYR A 105 13.26 14.12 20.58
N ALA A 106 12.50 13.20 19.94
CA ALA A 106 12.26 13.23 18.52
C ALA A 106 11.11 14.17 18.13
N VAL A 107 11.21 14.79 16.96
CA VAL A 107 10.06 15.39 16.27
C VAL A 107 9.20 14.25 15.70
N ILE A 108 7.89 14.28 15.93
CA ILE A 108 6.94 13.30 15.40
C ILE A 108 6.24 13.91 14.18
N LEU A 109 6.69 13.59 12.98
CA LEU A 109 6.09 14.07 11.73
C LEU A 109 5.04 13.07 11.24
N VAL A 110 3.77 13.47 11.29
CA VAL A 110 2.63 12.63 10.91
C VAL A 110 2.05 13.10 9.59
N THR A 111 1.95 12.21 8.61
CA THR A 111 1.35 12.48 7.30
C THR A 111 0.35 11.40 6.88
N GLY A 112 -0.15 11.46 5.64
CA GLY A 112 -1.06 10.50 5.07
C GLY A 112 -2.53 10.88 5.21
N CYS A 113 -3.43 9.90 4.96
CA CYS A 113 -4.86 10.17 4.85
C CYS A 113 -5.50 10.66 6.16
N TYR A 114 -5.01 10.21 7.32
CA TYR A 114 -5.53 10.66 8.61
C TYR A 114 -5.06 12.08 8.92
N ALA A 115 -3.78 12.39 8.70
CA ALA A 115 -3.24 13.73 8.90
C ALA A 115 -3.90 14.76 7.95
N GLN A 116 -4.27 14.36 6.72
CA GLN A 116 -5.00 15.21 5.80
C GLN A 116 -6.35 15.69 6.34
N LEU A 117 -7.06 14.84 7.07
CA LEU A 117 -8.43 15.10 7.49
C LEU A 117 -8.56 15.59 8.94
N GLU A 118 -7.60 15.27 9.80
CA GLU A 118 -7.70 15.45 11.25
C GLU A 118 -6.37 16.01 11.84
N ALA A 119 -5.69 16.89 11.10
CA ALA A 119 -4.39 17.45 11.52
C ALA A 119 -4.43 18.07 12.93
N ALA A 120 -5.41 18.91 13.20
CA ALA A 120 -5.55 19.57 14.50
C ALA A 120 -5.74 18.57 15.67
N ALA A 121 -6.52 17.50 15.44
CA ALA A 121 -6.73 16.45 16.44
C ALA A 121 -5.47 15.60 16.69
N ILE A 122 -4.59 15.47 15.69
CA ILE A 122 -3.30 14.80 15.81
C ILE A 122 -2.31 15.68 16.59
N GLU A 123 -2.17 16.95 16.23
CA GLU A 123 -1.27 17.90 16.90
C GLU A 123 -1.66 18.15 18.37
N ALA A 124 -2.95 18.11 18.68
CA ALA A 124 -3.44 18.21 20.06
C ALA A 124 -3.00 17.05 20.98
N LEU A 125 -2.44 15.96 20.43
CA LEU A 125 -1.97 14.82 21.23
C LEU A 125 -0.69 15.14 22.00
N HIS A 126 0.22 15.96 21.45
CA HIS A 126 1.48 16.36 22.09
C HIS A 126 2.17 17.53 21.36
N PRO A 127 2.89 18.45 22.05
CA PRO A 127 3.60 19.57 21.45
C PRO A 127 4.69 19.18 20.42
N HIS A 128 5.30 17.99 20.53
CA HIS A 128 6.34 17.51 19.61
C HIS A 128 5.78 16.94 18.30
N ILE A 129 4.49 17.03 18.06
CA ILE A 129 3.85 16.50 16.86
C ILE A 129 3.68 17.60 15.83
N LEU A 130 4.02 17.27 14.58
CA LEU A 130 3.74 18.06 13.40
C LEU A 130 2.89 17.21 12.44
N ALA A 131 1.65 17.60 12.21
CA ALA A 131 0.76 16.97 11.24
C ALA A 131 0.89 17.68 9.89
N PHE A 132 1.26 16.94 8.86
CA PHE A 132 1.44 17.47 7.52
C PHE A 132 0.43 16.88 6.53
N PRO A 133 -0.28 17.71 5.74
CA PRO A 133 -1.33 17.24 4.83
C PRO A 133 -0.84 16.23 3.81
N GLY A 134 -1.55 15.10 3.69
CA GLY A 134 -1.17 14.02 2.76
C GLY A 134 -1.23 14.39 1.28
N GLN A 135 -1.99 15.44 0.91
CA GLN A 135 -2.06 15.95 -0.46
C GLN A 135 -0.86 16.84 -0.86
N GLN A 136 -0.02 17.21 0.11
CA GLN A 136 1.20 18.01 -0.09
C GLN A 136 2.47 17.24 0.28
N LYS A 137 2.38 15.94 0.41
CA LYS A 137 3.49 15.08 0.85
C LYS A 137 4.69 15.06 -0.08
N ASP A 138 4.54 15.50 -1.33
CA ASP A 138 5.64 15.76 -2.25
C ASP A 138 6.67 16.74 -1.68
N LEU A 139 6.23 17.73 -0.91
CA LEU A 139 7.12 18.68 -0.24
C LEU A 139 7.98 18.03 0.85
N LEU A 140 7.60 16.86 1.34
CA LEU A 140 8.38 16.10 2.34
C LEU A 140 9.69 15.55 1.75
N THR A 141 9.85 15.50 0.44
CA THR A 141 11.12 15.12 -0.22
C THR A 141 12.29 16.02 0.14
N GLU A 142 11.99 17.29 0.47
CA GLU A 142 13.00 18.27 0.86
C GLU A 142 13.44 18.15 2.33
N ILE A 143 12.66 17.46 3.17
CA ILE A 143 12.87 17.41 4.63
C ILE A 143 14.17 16.70 5.00
N PRO A 144 14.58 15.56 4.40
CA PRO A 144 15.79 14.87 4.79
C PRO A 144 17.05 15.75 4.62
N ALA A 145 17.21 16.40 3.49
CA ALA A 145 18.35 17.29 3.22
C ALA A 145 18.34 18.50 4.16
N TYR A 146 17.18 19.09 4.38
CA TYR A 146 17.03 20.22 5.33
C TYR A 146 17.38 19.80 6.77
N LEU A 147 16.89 18.64 7.22
CA LEU A 147 17.21 18.10 8.54
C LEU A 147 18.70 17.80 8.71
N ALA A 148 19.36 17.23 7.69
CA ALA A 148 20.78 16.93 7.71
C ALA A 148 21.60 18.21 7.92
N LYS A 149 21.25 19.29 7.19
CA LYS A 149 21.86 20.59 7.37
C LYS A 149 21.63 21.15 8.77
N LEU A 150 20.38 21.10 9.25
CA LEU A 150 20.01 21.61 10.57
C LEU A 150 20.76 20.88 11.69
N VAL A 151 20.92 19.54 11.58
CA VAL A 151 21.71 18.72 12.50
C VAL A 151 23.19 19.11 12.46
N ALA A 152 23.76 19.28 11.25
CA ALA A 152 25.17 19.63 11.08
C ALA A 152 25.50 21.01 11.70
N ASP A 153 24.62 21.98 11.51
CA ASP A 153 24.77 23.35 12.00
C ASP A 153 24.51 23.50 13.53
N SER A 154 23.96 22.45 14.18
CA SER A 154 23.61 22.48 15.60
C SER A 154 24.64 21.82 16.50
N ALA A 155 24.94 22.43 17.65
CA ALA A 155 25.85 21.84 18.65
C ALA A 155 25.18 20.69 19.41
N TYR A 156 23.88 20.75 19.61
CA TYR A 156 23.07 19.73 20.29
C TYR A 156 21.67 19.67 19.67
N PHE A 157 20.95 18.57 19.91
CA PHE A 157 19.58 18.43 19.44
C PHE A 157 18.59 18.99 20.47
N ASP A 158 17.82 20.01 20.06
CA ASP A 158 16.70 20.57 20.82
C ASP A 158 15.39 20.33 20.05
N THR A 159 14.51 19.51 20.58
CA THR A 159 13.27 19.11 19.91
C THR A 159 12.36 20.30 19.58
N ALA A 160 12.24 21.28 20.47
CA ALA A 160 11.38 22.44 20.24
C ALA A 160 11.92 23.32 19.13
N PHE A 161 13.24 23.55 19.12
CA PHE A 161 13.92 24.27 18.04
C PHE A 161 13.78 23.55 16.70
N PHE A 162 14.06 22.22 16.64
CA PHE A 162 13.95 21.44 15.41
C PHE A 162 12.51 21.38 14.89
N LEU A 163 11.53 21.19 15.77
CA LEU A 163 10.11 21.25 15.41
C LEU A 163 9.72 22.59 14.81
N SER A 164 10.14 23.70 15.44
CA SER A 164 9.87 25.06 14.95
C SER A 164 10.52 25.30 13.59
N ALA A 165 11.77 24.88 13.41
CA ALA A 165 12.51 25.03 12.18
C ALA A 165 11.88 24.20 11.04
N VAL A 166 11.52 22.94 11.29
CA VAL A 166 10.85 22.08 10.30
C VAL A 166 9.45 22.63 9.95
N ARG A 167 8.70 23.10 10.93
CA ARG A 167 7.39 23.75 10.69
C ARG A 167 7.53 25.01 9.83
N ALA A 168 8.47 25.89 10.14
CA ALA A 168 8.73 27.11 9.38
C ALA A 168 9.15 26.78 7.93
N TYR A 169 10.04 25.82 7.75
CA TYR A 169 10.51 25.37 6.44
C TYR A 169 9.35 24.80 5.58
N LEU A 170 8.52 23.93 6.14
CA LEU A 170 7.35 23.38 5.44
C LEU A 170 6.32 24.47 5.11
N THR A 171 6.14 25.46 5.99
CA THR A 171 5.25 26.59 5.73
C THR A 171 5.79 27.44 4.57
N ASP A 172 7.09 27.72 4.54
CA ASP A 172 7.74 28.43 3.44
C ASP A 172 7.60 27.68 2.11
N LEU A 173 7.83 26.37 2.09
CA LEU A 173 7.62 25.54 0.91
C LEU A 173 6.17 25.59 0.41
N THR A 174 5.19 25.51 1.32
CA THR A 174 3.76 25.57 0.93
C THR A 174 3.35 26.92 0.38
N THR A 175 3.94 28.00 0.85
CA THR A 175 3.65 29.37 0.33
C THR A 175 4.29 29.64 -1.02
N LYS A 176 5.43 29.01 -1.34
CA LYS A 176 6.14 29.14 -2.62
C LYS A 176 5.50 28.32 -3.75
N VAL A 177 4.66 27.34 -3.43
CA VAL A 177 3.89 26.60 -4.44
C VAL A 177 2.67 27.45 -4.84
N PRO A 178 2.51 27.85 -6.12
CA PRO A 178 1.35 28.61 -6.55
C PRO A 178 0.06 27.86 -6.20
N GLN A 179 -0.77 28.48 -5.34
CA GLN A 179 -2.14 28.01 -5.08
C GLN A 179 -2.98 28.29 -6.32
N HIS A 180 -2.95 27.43 -7.32
CA HIS A 180 -3.98 27.45 -8.37
C HIS A 180 -5.26 26.83 -7.80
N THR A 181 -5.96 27.67 -7.04
CA THR A 181 -7.35 27.53 -6.68
C THR A 181 -8.21 27.65 -7.94
N GLN A 182 -9.23 26.76 -8.00
CA GLN A 182 -10.47 26.87 -8.76
C GLN A 182 -10.29 27.29 -10.22
N THR A 183 -10.23 26.32 -11.11
CA THR A 183 -10.40 26.52 -12.55
C THR A 183 -11.84 26.94 -12.85
N LYS A 184 -12.05 28.23 -13.18
CA LYS A 184 -13.11 28.61 -14.11
C LYS A 184 -12.80 27.95 -15.45
N PRO A 185 -13.79 27.49 -16.22
CA PRO A 185 -13.53 26.92 -17.52
C PRO A 185 -13.02 28.05 -18.45
N VAL A 186 -11.75 27.97 -18.84
CA VAL A 186 -11.17 28.80 -19.89
C VAL A 186 -11.40 28.08 -21.21
N GLN A 187 -12.25 28.67 -22.05
CA GLN A 187 -12.37 28.32 -23.45
C GLN A 187 -11.10 28.72 -24.20
N ASN A 188 -10.56 27.77 -24.98
CA ASN A 188 -9.55 27.95 -26.04
C ASN A 188 -8.21 28.63 -25.71
N SER A 189 -7.19 27.81 -25.47
CA SER A 189 -5.86 27.99 -26.10
C SER A 189 -5.05 26.69 -25.99
N SER A 190 -4.78 26.12 -27.15
CA SER A 190 -3.96 24.94 -27.38
C SER A 190 -2.48 25.22 -27.09
N VAL A 191 -1.79 24.23 -26.57
CA VAL A 191 -0.31 23.99 -26.48
C VAL A 191 0.42 24.36 -25.20
N GLN A 192 0.05 25.38 -24.41
CA GLN A 192 0.84 25.71 -23.20
C GLN A 192 0.37 25.04 -21.89
N ASN A 193 -0.79 24.39 -21.87
CA ASN A 193 -1.35 23.77 -20.66
C ASN A 193 -0.83 22.36 -20.36
N ILE A 194 -0.20 21.68 -21.31
CA ILE A 194 0.31 20.31 -21.14
C ILE A 194 1.50 20.28 -20.19
N SER A 195 2.39 21.26 -20.28
CA SER A 195 3.62 21.30 -19.48
C SER A 195 3.39 21.55 -17.98
N ILE A 196 2.39 22.37 -17.62
CA ILE A 196 2.12 22.71 -16.21
C ILE A 196 1.31 21.60 -15.50
N HIS A 197 0.42 20.91 -16.21
CA HIS A 197 -0.33 19.77 -15.68
C HIS A 197 0.61 18.58 -15.42
N GLY A 198 1.48 18.25 -16.35
CA GLY A 198 2.43 17.14 -16.20
C GLY A 198 3.41 17.34 -15.03
N ILE A 199 3.94 18.58 -14.85
CA ILE A 199 4.84 18.89 -13.72
C ILE A 199 4.14 18.75 -12.36
N ARG A 200 2.84 19.07 -12.27
CA ARG A 200 2.08 18.93 -11.02
C ARG A 200 1.71 17.49 -10.72
N GLU A 201 1.36 16.72 -11.75
CA GLU A 201 1.05 15.28 -11.62
C GLU A 201 2.29 14.49 -11.21
N SER A 202 3.44 14.76 -11.82
CA SER A 202 4.73 14.18 -11.46
C SER A 202 5.09 14.43 -9.99
N ARG A 203 4.87 15.62 -9.46
CA ARG A 203 5.14 15.95 -8.05
C ARG A 203 4.34 15.11 -7.07
N LEU A 204 3.08 14.76 -7.34
CA LEU A 204 2.26 13.91 -6.47
C LEU A 204 2.81 12.48 -6.33
N PHE A 205 3.74 12.11 -7.21
CA PHE A 205 4.45 10.83 -7.21
C PHE A 205 5.91 10.94 -6.75
N ALA A 206 6.34 12.07 -6.22
CA ALA A 206 7.70 12.27 -5.75
C ALA A 206 8.09 11.29 -4.63
N LEU A 207 7.16 10.98 -3.71
CA LEU A 207 7.31 9.91 -2.72
C LEU A 207 6.79 8.57 -3.25
N SER A 208 7.23 8.15 -4.42
CA SER A 208 6.93 6.83 -4.97
C SER A 208 8.08 6.31 -5.84
N SER A 209 9.29 6.68 -5.46
CA SER A 209 10.52 6.18 -6.05
C SER A 209 10.65 4.66 -5.86
N PRO A 210 11.25 3.93 -6.80
CA PRO A 210 11.35 2.48 -6.78
C PRO A 210 12.43 1.96 -5.80
N HIS A 211 12.36 2.36 -4.55
CA HIS A 211 13.27 1.83 -3.53
C HIS A 211 12.55 0.80 -2.66
N PHE A 212 13.21 -0.36 -2.43
CA PHE A 212 12.67 -1.46 -1.61
C PHE A 212 13.53 -1.61 -0.38
N LEU A 213 13.22 -0.86 0.67
CA LEU A 213 13.97 -0.93 1.91
C LEU A 213 13.39 -1.94 2.89
N PHE A 214 12.08 -2.15 2.85
CA PHE A 214 11.36 -2.93 3.87
C PHE A 214 10.58 -4.12 3.29
N HIS A 215 10.49 -4.23 1.97
CA HIS A 215 9.74 -5.27 1.27
C HIS A 215 10.62 -6.00 0.28
N SER A 216 10.41 -7.29 0.16
CA SER A 216 11.13 -8.16 -0.79
C SER A 216 10.54 -8.13 -2.20
N ARG A 217 9.46 -7.41 -2.41
CA ARG A 217 8.77 -7.26 -3.71
C ARG A 217 8.55 -5.81 -4.05
N ALA A 218 8.81 -5.50 -5.30
CA ALA A 218 8.67 -4.16 -5.85
C ALA A 218 7.22 -3.65 -5.82
N LEU A 219 7.02 -2.40 -5.40
CA LEU A 219 5.74 -1.70 -5.49
C LEU A 219 5.89 -0.51 -6.41
N LEU A 220 5.11 -0.44 -7.48
CA LEU A 220 5.08 0.70 -8.38
C LEU A 220 3.72 1.39 -8.30
N LYS A 221 3.70 2.58 -7.71
CA LYS A 221 2.53 3.44 -7.62
C LYS A 221 2.35 4.19 -8.94
N ILE A 222 1.30 3.86 -9.70
CA ILE A 222 1.01 4.49 -10.99
C ILE A 222 -0.24 5.38 -10.95
N GLN A 223 -1.06 5.32 -9.86
CA GLN A 223 -2.29 6.08 -9.73
C GLN A 223 -2.53 6.48 -8.28
N ASP A 224 -3.08 7.68 -8.02
CA ASP A 224 -3.51 8.15 -6.70
C ASP A 224 -4.85 8.90 -6.79
N GLY A 225 -5.54 9.04 -5.65
CA GLY A 225 -6.86 9.66 -5.60
C GLY A 225 -7.97 8.81 -6.24
N CYS A 226 -9.22 9.29 -6.20
CA CYS A 226 -10.36 8.58 -6.75
C CYS A 226 -11.50 9.54 -7.11
N ASN A 227 -12.13 9.34 -8.27
CA ASN A 227 -13.27 10.12 -8.71
C ASN A 227 -14.63 9.56 -8.25
N ASP A 228 -14.65 8.31 -7.74
CA ASP A 228 -15.88 7.69 -7.28
C ASP A 228 -16.40 8.36 -6.00
N ALA A 229 -17.73 8.50 -5.93
CA ALA A 229 -18.43 9.05 -4.79
C ALA A 229 -19.10 7.96 -3.95
N CYS A 230 -18.37 6.88 -3.64
CA CYS A 230 -18.90 5.80 -2.80
C CYS A 230 -19.38 6.36 -1.45
N ALA A 231 -20.62 6.03 -1.07
CA ALA A 231 -21.30 6.62 0.07
C ALA A 231 -20.57 6.48 1.43
N TYR A 232 -19.68 5.49 1.56
CA TYR A 232 -18.95 5.18 2.79
C TYR A 232 -17.48 5.65 2.78
N CYS A 233 -16.95 6.10 1.64
CA CYS A 233 -15.52 6.23 1.44
C CYS A 233 -15.01 7.66 1.68
N ARG A 234 -13.95 7.80 2.50
CA ARG A 234 -13.25 9.08 2.75
C ARG A 234 -12.04 9.31 1.83
N ILE A 235 -11.71 8.36 0.96
CA ILE A 235 -10.46 8.43 0.18
C ILE A 235 -10.43 9.67 -0.72
N ARG A 236 -11.55 9.99 -1.38
CA ARG A 236 -11.66 11.20 -2.21
C ARG A 236 -11.40 12.48 -1.40
N LEU A 237 -11.84 12.53 -0.14
CA LEU A 237 -11.59 13.66 0.76
C LEU A 237 -10.12 13.73 1.17
N ALA A 238 -9.50 12.56 1.41
CA ALA A 238 -8.12 12.48 1.89
C ALA A 238 -7.07 12.62 0.77
N ARG A 239 -7.32 12.04 -0.42
CA ARG A 239 -6.35 11.97 -1.52
C ARG A 239 -6.71 12.81 -2.75
N GLY A 240 -7.93 13.35 -2.78
CA GLY A 240 -8.42 14.15 -3.90
C GLY A 240 -8.92 13.32 -5.08
N LYS A 241 -9.02 13.98 -6.24
CA LYS A 241 -9.41 13.35 -7.52
C LYS A 241 -8.33 12.38 -8.01
N SER A 242 -8.72 11.48 -8.90
CA SER A 242 -7.80 10.57 -9.56
C SER A 242 -6.75 11.33 -10.36
N VAL A 243 -5.50 10.98 -10.15
CA VAL A 243 -4.33 11.40 -10.92
C VAL A 243 -3.50 10.16 -11.27
N SER A 244 -2.85 10.21 -12.42
CA SER A 244 -2.05 9.09 -12.95
C SER A 244 -0.62 9.53 -13.19
N LEU A 245 0.33 8.61 -12.99
CA LEU A 245 1.71 8.83 -13.38
C LEU A 245 1.79 8.77 -14.92
N PRO A 246 2.48 9.72 -15.59
CA PRO A 246 2.69 9.68 -17.04
C PRO A 246 3.33 8.36 -17.50
N ALA A 247 2.95 7.85 -18.67
CA ALA A 247 3.42 6.55 -19.14
C ALA A 247 4.95 6.48 -19.26
N ALA A 248 5.60 7.53 -19.73
CA ALA A 248 7.05 7.60 -19.81
C ALA A 248 7.72 7.42 -18.42
N GLU A 249 7.18 8.06 -17.37
CA GLU A 249 7.68 7.91 -16.00
C GLU A 249 7.38 6.51 -15.42
N VAL A 250 6.26 5.88 -15.79
CA VAL A 250 5.98 4.50 -15.40
C VAL A 250 7.06 3.56 -15.96
N LEU A 251 7.39 3.69 -17.25
CA LEU A 251 8.42 2.86 -17.89
C LEU A 251 9.83 3.12 -17.34
N GLU A 252 10.16 4.38 -17.05
CA GLU A 252 11.44 4.73 -16.44
C GLU A 252 11.60 4.07 -15.07
N ARG A 253 10.59 4.21 -14.20
CA ARG A 253 10.60 3.59 -12.87
C ARG A 253 10.59 2.07 -12.94
N LEU A 254 9.90 1.50 -13.94
CA LEU A 254 9.90 0.06 -14.17
C LEU A 254 11.30 -0.46 -14.50
N ARG A 255 12.05 0.24 -15.39
CA ARG A 255 13.45 -0.08 -15.69
C ARG A 255 14.35 0.03 -14.45
N CYS A 256 14.21 1.11 -13.66
CA CYS A 256 14.97 1.22 -12.41
C CYS A 256 14.69 0.06 -11.45
N ILE A 257 13.45 -0.44 -11.40
CA ILE A 257 13.10 -1.62 -10.60
C ILE A 257 13.80 -2.86 -11.16
N GLU A 258 13.73 -3.07 -12.47
CA GLU A 258 14.33 -4.22 -13.15
C GLU A 258 15.85 -4.27 -12.98
N GLU A 259 16.50 -3.10 -13.04
CA GLU A 259 17.95 -2.94 -12.80
C GLU A 259 18.38 -3.35 -11.37
N THR A 260 17.47 -3.36 -10.40
CA THR A 260 17.75 -3.89 -9.06
C THR A 260 17.76 -5.42 -8.98
N GLY A 261 17.44 -6.12 -10.08
CA GLY A 261 17.28 -7.57 -10.12
C GLY A 261 15.93 -8.05 -9.57
N ALA A 262 14.92 -7.17 -9.48
CA ALA A 262 13.58 -7.57 -9.04
C ALA A 262 12.86 -8.40 -10.11
N HIS A 263 12.34 -9.55 -9.72
CA HIS A 263 11.61 -10.48 -10.61
C HIS A 263 10.10 -10.22 -10.70
N GLU A 264 9.55 -9.49 -9.74
CA GLU A 264 8.12 -9.19 -9.67
C GLU A 264 7.89 -7.73 -9.26
N VAL A 265 6.99 -7.04 -9.95
CA VAL A 265 6.50 -5.73 -9.55
C VAL A 265 4.99 -5.76 -9.32
N THR A 266 4.55 -5.10 -8.26
CA THR A 266 3.12 -4.90 -7.99
C THR A 266 2.70 -3.51 -8.42
N LEU A 267 1.85 -3.41 -9.45
CA LEU A 267 1.21 -2.16 -9.83
C LEU A 267 0.19 -1.77 -8.76
N THR A 268 0.32 -0.58 -8.22
CA THR A 268 -0.57 -0.12 -7.15
C THR A 268 -1.16 1.26 -7.42
N GLY A 269 -2.38 1.45 -6.93
CA GLY A 269 -3.14 2.69 -6.99
C GLY A 269 -4.30 2.66 -6.00
N VAL A 270 -4.97 3.77 -5.84
CA VAL A 270 -6.25 3.83 -5.11
C VAL A 270 -7.34 3.12 -5.89
N ASN A 271 -7.37 3.38 -7.20
CA ASN A 271 -8.28 2.75 -8.15
C ASN A 271 -7.61 2.71 -9.53
N LEU A 272 -6.91 1.62 -9.83
CA LEU A 272 -6.19 1.45 -11.09
C LEU A 272 -7.09 1.58 -12.32
N SER A 273 -8.38 1.25 -12.21
CA SER A 273 -9.35 1.41 -13.29
C SER A 273 -9.55 2.86 -13.73
N GLN A 274 -9.13 3.82 -12.90
CA GLN A 274 -9.17 5.25 -13.21
C GLN A 274 -7.84 5.79 -13.72
N TYR A 275 -6.86 4.92 -13.99
CA TYR A 275 -5.64 5.33 -14.65
C TYR A 275 -5.95 5.92 -16.03
N ARG A 276 -5.38 7.09 -16.33
CA ARG A 276 -5.46 7.76 -17.63
C ARG A 276 -4.17 8.53 -17.85
N SER A 277 -3.57 8.33 -19.00
CA SER A 277 -2.35 9.03 -19.43
C SER A 277 -2.42 9.32 -20.93
N GLU A 278 -1.32 9.82 -21.47
CA GLU A 278 -1.16 10.11 -22.91
C GLU A 278 -1.30 8.86 -23.80
N VAL A 279 -1.07 7.67 -23.25
CA VAL A 279 -1.21 6.40 -24.01
C VAL A 279 -2.60 5.80 -23.94
N GLY A 280 -3.48 6.32 -23.09
CA GLY A 280 -4.84 5.83 -22.93
C GLY A 280 -5.21 5.47 -21.49
N ASP A 281 -5.91 4.35 -21.32
CA ASP A 281 -6.39 3.89 -20.02
C ASP A 281 -5.48 2.83 -19.35
N PHE A 282 -6.01 2.17 -18.31
CA PHE A 282 -5.23 1.15 -17.59
C PHE A 282 -4.89 -0.07 -18.46
N ALA A 283 -5.78 -0.45 -19.38
CA ALA A 283 -5.50 -1.57 -20.29
C ALA A 283 -4.39 -1.20 -21.28
N ASP A 284 -4.41 0.01 -21.84
CA ASP A 284 -3.36 0.50 -22.74
C ASP A 284 -2.01 0.59 -22.00
N MET A 285 -2.01 1.08 -20.75
CA MET A 285 -0.80 1.14 -19.93
C MET A 285 -0.28 -0.26 -19.57
N LEU A 286 -1.16 -1.20 -19.24
CA LEU A 286 -0.77 -2.58 -18.93
C LEU A 286 -0.15 -3.27 -20.16
N LYS A 287 -0.74 -3.06 -21.34
CA LYS A 287 -0.17 -3.54 -22.60
C LYS A 287 1.23 -2.98 -22.81
N LEU A 288 1.41 -1.67 -22.65
CA LEU A 288 2.71 -1.01 -22.79
C LEU A 288 3.74 -1.54 -21.78
N ILE A 289 3.35 -1.80 -20.54
CA ILE A 289 4.21 -2.42 -19.53
C ILE A 289 4.65 -3.81 -19.98
N LEU A 290 3.72 -4.67 -20.41
CA LEU A 290 4.01 -6.04 -20.87
C LEU A 290 4.93 -6.10 -22.10
N GLU A 291 4.93 -5.06 -22.91
CA GLU A 291 5.82 -4.93 -24.08
C GLU A 291 7.23 -4.41 -23.73
N ASN A 292 7.44 -3.90 -22.50
CA ASN A 292 8.67 -3.19 -22.11
C ASN A 292 9.38 -3.78 -20.88
N THR A 293 8.95 -4.91 -20.33
CA THR A 293 9.62 -5.60 -19.23
C THR A 293 9.39 -7.09 -19.29
N GLU A 294 10.34 -7.85 -18.77
CA GLU A 294 10.23 -9.28 -18.57
C GLU A 294 9.79 -9.65 -17.12
N MET A 295 9.69 -8.65 -16.23
CA MET A 295 9.23 -8.89 -14.87
C MET A 295 7.81 -9.43 -14.80
N ARG A 296 7.53 -10.19 -13.78
CA ARG A 296 6.15 -10.60 -13.43
C ARG A 296 5.38 -9.40 -12.90
N ILE A 297 4.16 -9.25 -13.38
CA ILE A 297 3.28 -8.12 -13.03
C ILE A 297 2.18 -8.61 -12.11
N ARG A 298 2.15 -8.09 -10.90
CA ARG A 298 1.01 -8.26 -9.99
C ARG A 298 0.16 -7.02 -9.98
N ILE A 299 -1.14 -7.18 -10.13
CA ILE A 299 -2.10 -6.08 -10.11
C ILE A 299 -2.71 -6.00 -8.70
N SER A 300 -2.81 -4.79 -8.15
CA SER A 300 -3.52 -4.59 -6.89
C SER A 300 -5.04 -4.73 -7.07
N SER A 301 -5.86 -3.98 -6.34
CA SER A 301 -7.31 -4.16 -6.41
C SER A 301 -7.91 -3.70 -7.74
N LEU A 302 -8.83 -4.50 -8.26
CA LEU A 302 -9.63 -4.24 -9.46
C LEU A 302 -11.12 -4.10 -9.10
N TYR A 303 -11.84 -3.32 -9.89
CA TYR A 303 -13.30 -3.26 -9.81
C TYR A 303 -13.91 -4.31 -10.75
N PRO A 304 -14.98 -5.02 -10.33
CA PRO A 304 -15.61 -6.05 -11.15
C PRO A 304 -16.07 -5.58 -12.53
N ASP A 305 -16.58 -4.34 -12.64
CA ASP A 305 -17.06 -3.71 -13.88
C ASP A 305 -15.95 -3.23 -14.82
N ARG A 306 -14.68 -3.45 -14.43
CA ARG A 306 -13.51 -3.11 -15.24
C ARG A 306 -12.77 -4.35 -15.75
N ILE A 307 -13.30 -5.52 -15.44
CA ILE A 307 -12.84 -6.78 -16.02
C ILE A 307 -13.67 -7.02 -17.28
N ASP A 308 -13.29 -6.35 -18.35
CA ASP A 308 -14.00 -6.26 -19.61
C ASP A 308 -13.18 -6.89 -20.77
N GLU A 309 -13.76 -6.82 -21.97
CA GLU A 309 -13.17 -7.37 -23.19
C GLU A 309 -11.81 -6.78 -23.56
N THR A 310 -11.47 -5.60 -23.07
CA THR A 310 -10.16 -4.95 -23.33
C THR A 310 -9.10 -5.41 -22.34
N LEU A 311 -9.45 -5.59 -21.07
CA LEU A 311 -8.52 -5.98 -20.02
C LEU A 311 -8.31 -7.51 -19.94
N VAL A 312 -9.35 -8.31 -20.14
CA VAL A 312 -9.33 -9.77 -19.99
C VAL A 312 -8.21 -10.45 -20.82
N PRO A 313 -7.98 -10.11 -22.12
CA PRO A 313 -6.88 -10.70 -22.89
C PRO A 313 -5.50 -10.41 -22.29
N LEU A 314 -5.29 -9.22 -21.72
CA LEU A 314 -4.03 -8.84 -21.07
C LEU A 314 -3.84 -9.61 -19.75
N LEU A 315 -4.91 -9.84 -19.00
CA LEU A 315 -4.87 -10.64 -17.76
C LEU A 315 -4.49 -12.11 -18.03
N ALA A 316 -4.69 -12.62 -19.27
CA ALA A 316 -4.27 -13.95 -19.69
C ALA A 316 -2.74 -14.06 -19.88
N HIS A 317 -2.03 -12.93 -20.06
CA HIS A 317 -0.59 -12.92 -20.37
C HIS A 317 0.22 -13.67 -19.29
N PRO A 318 1.23 -14.49 -19.68
CA PRO A 318 2.01 -15.30 -18.72
C PRO A 318 2.67 -14.50 -17.61
N GLN A 319 3.16 -13.29 -17.91
CA GLN A 319 3.77 -12.39 -16.92
C GLN A 319 2.78 -11.90 -15.86
N ILE A 320 1.47 -11.89 -16.12
CA ILE A 320 0.49 -11.49 -15.12
C ILE A 320 0.33 -12.59 -14.07
N CYS A 321 0.62 -12.24 -12.82
CA CYS A 321 0.45 -13.16 -11.69
C CYS A 321 -1.01 -13.63 -11.58
N PRO A 322 -1.27 -14.92 -11.35
CA PRO A 322 -2.63 -15.48 -11.19
C PRO A 322 -3.22 -15.13 -9.82
N HIS A 323 -3.24 -13.82 -9.51
CA HIS A 323 -3.76 -13.24 -8.29
C HIS A 323 -4.57 -11.99 -8.61
N PHE A 324 -5.84 -12.00 -8.25
CA PHE A 324 -6.75 -10.89 -8.47
C PHE A 324 -7.48 -10.55 -7.19
N HIS A 325 -7.45 -9.28 -6.81
CA HIS A 325 -8.19 -8.78 -5.67
C HIS A 325 -9.33 -7.89 -6.14
N LEU A 326 -10.58 -8.26 -5.79
CA LEU A 326 -11.77 -7.58 -6.25
C LEU A 326 -12.40 -6.71 -5.16
N SER A 327 -12.67 -5.45 -5.48
CA SER A 327 -13.40 -4.53 -4.62
C SER A 327 -14.91 -4.78 -4.71
N VAL A 328 -15.36 -5.96 -4.24
CA VAL A 328 -16.75 -6.45 -4.36
C VAL A 328 -17.74 -5.69 -3.49
N GLN A 329 -17.41 -5.48 -2.24
CA GLN A 329 -18.13 -4.76 -1.17
C GLN A 329 -19.43 -5.44 -0.69
N SER A 330 -20.33 -5.91 -1.56
CA SER A 330 -21.57 -6.60 -1.21
C SER A 330 -22.05 -7.51 -2.35
N GLY A 331 -22.83 -8.52 -2.03
CA GLY A 331 -23.55 -9.37 -2.99
C GLY A 331 -25.03 -9.00 -3.15
N SER A 332 -25.52 -7.96 -2.48
CA SER A 332 -26.87 -7.44 -2.64
C SER A 332 -26.89 -6.21 -3.55
N ASP A 333 -27.70 -6.25 -4.61
CA ASP A 333 -27.86 -5.12 -5.53
C ASP A 333 -28.44 -3.89 -4.82
N THR A 334 -29.28 -4.08 -3.81
CA THR A 334 -29.83 -3.01 -2.98
C THR A 334 -28.73 -2.30 -2.20
N VAL A 335 -27.84 -3.06 -1.57
CA VAL A 335 -26.70 -2.51 -0.81
C VAL A 335 -25.69 -1.87 -1.73
N LEU A 336 -25.34 -2.51 -2.86
CA LEU A 336 -24.41 -1.96 -3.85
C LEU A 336 -24.92 -0.60 -4.39
N LYS A 337 -26.21 -0.48 -4.69
CA LYS A 337 -26.83 0.77 -5.11
C LYS A 337 -26.75 1.84 -4.01
N ALA A 338 -27.03 1.47 -2.75
CA ALA A 338 -26.94 2.38 -1.62
C ALA A 338 -25.47 2.78 -1.30
N MET A 339 -24.49 1.95 -1.63
CA MET A 339 -23.06 2.23 -1.57
C MET A 339 -22.56 3.12 -2.72
N HIS A 340 -23.41 3.43 -3.72
CA HIS A 340 -23.06 4.09 -4.98
C HIS A 340 -22.02 3.32 -5.79
N ARG A 341 -22.15 1.97 -5.86
CA ARG A 341 -21.33 1.16 -6.76
C ARG A 341 -21.94 1.13 -8.16
N GLY A 342 -21.08 1.25 -9.18
CA GLY A 342 -21.47 1.28 -10.59
C GLY A 342 -21.86 -0.07 -11.17
N TYR A 343 -21.72 -1.16 -10.42
CA TYR A 343 -21.97 -2.54 -10.84
C TYR A 343 -23.00 -3.23 -9.95
N ARG A 344 -23.46 -4.38 -10.42
CA ARG A 344 -24.41 -5.24 -9.75
C ARG A 344 -23.80 -6.62 -9.47
N LYS A 345 -24.52 -7.44 -8.70
CA LYS A 345 -24.14 -8.84 -8.40
C LYS A 345 -23.78 -9.64 -9.66
N ALA A 346 -24.57 -9.53 -10.72
CA ALA A 346 -24.30 -10.24 -11.98
C ALA A 346 -22.93 -9.89 -12.57
N THR A 347 -22.49 -8.64 -12.49
CA THR A 347 -21.15 -8.20 -12.94
C THR A 347 -20.04 -8.87 -12.15
N ILE A 348 -20.25 -9.11 -10.85
CA ILE A 348 -19.26 -9.81 -10.00
C ILE A 348 -19.10 -11.26 -10.45
N TYR A 349 -20.20 -11.99 -10.70
CA TYR A 349 -20.17 -13.35 -11.23
C TYR A 349 -19.46 -13.43 -12.57
N GLN A 350 -19.77 -12.51 -13.48
CA GLN A 350 -19.13 -12.42 -14.80
C GLN A 350 -17.62 -12.19 -14.64
N ALA A 351 -17.20 -11.22 -13.84
CA ALA A 351 -15.78 -10.92 -13.60
C ALA A 351 -15.01 -12.14 -13.09
N VAL A 352 -15.55 -12.85 -12.09
CA VAL A 352 -14.93 -14.06 -11.55
C VAL A 352 -14.86 -15.16 -12.60
N SER A 353 -15.92 -15.34 -13.41
CA SER A 353 -15.93 -16.31 -14.51
C SER A 353 -14.83 -16.02 -15.54
N GLU A 354 -14.69 -14.75 -15.95
CA GLU A 354 -13.65 -14.34 -16.89
C GLU A 354 -12.23 -14.55 -16.34
N LEU A 355 -11.98 -14.21 -15.07
CA LEU A 355 -10.68 -14.45 -14.45
C LEU A 355 -10.31 -15.93 -14.37
N ARG A 356 -11.29 -16.81 -14.08
CA ARG A 356 -11.09 -18.27 -14.06
C ARG A 356 -10.91 -18.85 -15.46
N ARG A 357 -11.46 -18.20 -16.49
CA ARG A 357 -11.28 -18.61 -17.88
C ARG A 357 -9.86 -18.35 -18.38
N VAL A 358 -9.22 -17.27 -17.95
CA VAL A 358 -7.92 -16.82 -18.46
C VAL A 358 -6.72 -17.26 -17.62
N LYS A 359 -6.94 -17.76 -16.42
CA LYS A 359 -5.87 -18.27 -15.53
C LYS A 359 -6.30 -19.61 -14.91
N ASP A 360 -5.37 -20.55 -14.83
CA ASP A 360 -5.61 -21.81 -14.14
C ASP A 360 -5.61 -21.59 -12.61
N ASN A 361 -6.75 -21.93 -11.96
CA ASN A 361 -6.96 -21.80 -10.53
C ASN A 361 -6.35 -20.53 -9.89
N PRO A 362 -6.76 -19.32 -10.37
CA PRO A 362 -6.20 -18.07 -9.85
C PRO A 362 -6.66 -17.84 -8.40
N PHE A 363 -5.80 -17.16 -7.60
CA PHE A 363 -6.25 -16.61 -6.33
C PHE A 363 -7.18 -15.44 -6.58
N ILE A 364 -8.44 -15.55 -6.26
CA ILE A 364 -9.39 -14.44 -6.32
C ILE A 364 -9.76 -14.06 -4.90
N GLY A 365 -9.32 -12.86 -4.48
CA GLY A 365 -9.68 -12.24 -3.21
C GLY A 365 -10.81 -11.23 -3.35
N ALA A 366 -11.60 -11.03 -2.30
CA ALA A 366 -12.70 -10.07 -2.28
C ALA A 366 -12.74 -9.25 -1.00
N ASP A 367 -12.92 -7.92 -1.13
CA ASP A 367 -13.29 -7.05 -0.02
C ASP A 367 -14.81 -7.07 0.16
N ILE A 368 -15.29 -7.32 1.39
CA ILE A 368 -16.70 -7.35 1.73
C ILE A 368 -16.96 -6.46 2.95
N ILE A 369 -17.96 -5.59 2.86
CA ILE A 369 -18.44 -4.77 3.98
C ILE A 369 -19.76 -5.33 4.48
N ALA A 370 -19.85 -5.67 5.77
CA ALA A 370 -21.10 -6.10 6.41
C ALA A 370 -21.57 -5.05 7.43
N GLY A 371 -22.89 -4.92 7.55
CA GLY A 371 -23.51 -3.96 8.46
C GLY A 371 -23.62 -2.56 7.89
N PHE A 372 -23.65 -2.41 6.56
CA PHE A 372 -23.92 -1.13 5.92
C PHE A 372 -25.31 -0.61 6.33
N PRO A 373 -25.51 0.74 6.49
CA PRO A 373 -26.83 1.27 6.85
C PRO A 373 -27.92 0.80 5.90
N GLY A 374 -29.02 0.27 6.48
CA GLY A 374 -30.14 -0.28 5.73
C GLY A 374 -29.95 -1.73 5.26
N GLU A 375 -28.78 -2.37 5.46
CA GLU A 375 -28.55 -3.76 5.10
C GLU A 375 -29.44 -4.68 5.94
N THR A 376 -30.37 -5.38 5.32
CA THR A 376 -31.26 -6.37 5.94
C THR A 376 -30.56 -7.71 6.11
N GLU A 377 -31.19 -8.68 6.81
CA GLU A 377 -30.68 -10.04 6.89
C GLU A 377 -30.72 -10.73 5.51
N ALA A 378 -31.75 -10.46 4.71
CA ALA A 378 -31.85 -10.98 3.35
C ALA A 378 -30.70 -10.49 2.46
N ASP A 379 -30.34 -9.19 2.54
CA ASP A 379 -29.21 -8.62 1.81
C ASP A 379 -27.88 -9.27 2.23
N PHE A 380 -27.69 -9.51 3.53
CA PHE A 380 -26.51 -10.19 4.02
C PHE A 380 -26.44 -11.64 3.55
N GLU A 381 -27.57 -12.37 3.57
CA GLU A 381 -27.62 -13.77 3.10
C GLU A 381 -27.39 -13.86 1.57
N GLU A 382 -27.77 -12.84 0.79
CA GLU A 382 -27.36 -12.75 -0.62
C GLU A 382 -25.85 -12.60 -0.77
N THR A 383 -25.22 -11.73 0.03
CA THR A 383 -23.76 -11.52 0.06
C THR A 383 -23.04 -12.79 0.47
N TYR A 384 -23.49 -13.45 1.53
CA TYR A 384 -22.91 -14.70 2.04
C TYR A 384 -23.01 -15.83 1.01
N ARG A 385 -24.18 -15.98 0.37
CA ARG A 385 -24.42 -16.97 -0.68
C ARG A 385 -23.50 -16.74 -1.88
N MET A 386 -23.39 -15.51 -2.36
CA MET A 386 -22.46 -15.14 -3.44
C MET A 386 -21.02 -15.51 -3.09
N CYS A 387 -20.55 -15.16 -1.89
CA CYS A 387 -19.20 -15.51 -1.44
C CYS A 387 -18.97 -17.02 -1.42
N ARG A 388 -19.97 -17.79 -0.99
CA ARG A 388 -19.91 -19.25 -0.96
C ARG A 388 -19.88 -19.86 -2.37
N GLU A 389 -20.72 -19.38 -3.28
CA GLU A 389 -20.83 -19.86 -4.66
C GLU A 389 -19.61 -19.50 -5.51
N LEU A 390 -19.04 -18.30 -5.29
CA LEU A 390 -17.87 -17.84 -6.01
C LEU A 390 -16.55 -18.36 -5.42
N GLU A 391 -16.56 -19.08 -4.30
CA GLU A 391 -15.38 -19.76 -3.72
C GLU A 391 -14.12 -18.85 -3.77
N PHE A 392 -14.21 -17.65 -3.19
CA PHE A 392 -13.07 -16.75 -3.12
C PHE A 392 -11.93 -17.38 -2.31
N ALA A 393 -10.71 -17.39 -2.86
CA ALA A 393 -9.53 -17.88 -2.15
C ALA A 393 -9.18 -17.04 -0.90
N GLY A 394 -9.64 -15.79 -0.86
CA GLY A 394 -9.55 -14.92 0.31
C GLY A 394 -10.73 -13.96 0.40
N ILE A 395 -11.33 -13.84 1.59
CA ILE A 395 -12.38 -12.84 1.86
C ILE A 395 -11.87 -11.91 2.94
N HIS A 396 -11.74 -10.63 2.62
CA HIS A 396 -11.45 -9.59 3.57
C HIS A 396 -12.76 -8.96 4.04
N ALA A 397 -13.28 -9.45 5.14
CA ALA A 397 -14.54 -8.97 5.70
C ALA A 397 -14.32 -7.83 6.69
N PHE A 398 -14.97 -6.70 6.43
CA PHE A 398 -14.91 -5.50 7.25
C PHE A 398 -16.30 -5.15 7.81
N PRO A 399 -16.41 -4.85 9.13
CA PRO A 399 -17.64 -4.21 9.60
C PRO A 399 -17.71 -2.79 9.03
N PHE A 400 -18.90 -2.37 8.63
CA PHE A 400 -19.12 -0.98 8.21
C PHE A 400 -18.58 -0.02 9.28
N SER A 401 -17.79 0.94 8.86
CA SER A 401 -17.25 1.96 9.73
C SER A 401 -17.81 3.32 9.33
N ALA A 402 -18.73 3.84 10.13
CA ALA A 402 -19.31 5.16 9.92
C ALA A 402 -18.20 6.25 9.99
N ARG A 403 -18.06 7.04 8.94
CA ARG A 403 -16.97 8.02 8.81
C ARG A 403 -17.52 9.43 8.62
N PRO A 404 -17.14 10.40 9.49
CA PRO A 404 -17.53 11.79 9.31
C PRO A 404 -17.19 12.31 7.91
N GLY A 405 -18.10 13.10 7.33
CA GLY A 405 -17.94 13.65 5.97
C GLY A 405 -18.40 12.74 4.83
N THR A 406 -18.78 11.48 5.12
CA THR A 406 -19.37 10.56 4.14
C THR A 406 -20.89 10.59 4.21
N GLU A 407 -21.56 10.24 3.11
CA GLU A 407 -23.03 10.15 3.07
C GLU A 407 -23.54 9.06 4.01
N ALA A 408 -22.90 7.88 4.00
CA ALA A 408 -23.27 6.76 4.86
C ALA A 408 -23.13 7.05 6.37
N TRP A 409 -22.39 8.09 6.77
CA TRP A 409 -22.38 8.60 8.15
C TRP A 409 -23.76 9.00 8.64
N ARG A 410 -24.60 9.58 7.75
CA ARG A 410 -25.94 10.09 8.05
C ARG A 410 -27.07 9.11 7.75
N MET A 411 -26.80 8.07 6.96
CA MET A 411 -27.81 7.07 6.56
C MET A 411 -28.43 6.34 7.76
N GLN A 412 -29.71 6.01 7.66
CA GLN A 412 -30.50 5.25 8.62
C GLN A 412 -31.32 4.17 7.87
N PRO A 413 -31.69 3.07 8.56
CA PRO A 413 -31.32 2.68 9.92
C PRO A 413 -29.88 2.16 9.97
N LYS A 414 -29.21 2.37 11.10
CA LYS A 414 -27.88 1.73 11.35
C LYS A 414 -28.07 0.27 11.72
N VAL A 415 -27.23 -0.58 11.18
CA VAL A 415 -27.15 -1.98 11.65
C VAL A 415 -26.43 -1.99 13.01
N PRO A 416 -27.00 -2.62 14.04
CA PRO A 416 -26.37 -2.72 15.35
C PRO A 416 -24.99 -3.39 15.27
N GLU A 417 -24.00 -2.90 16.01
CA GLU A 417 -22.62 -3.44 16.00
C GLU A 417 -22.58 -4.95 16.29
N ARG A 418 -23.46 -5.43 17.19
CA ARG A 418 -23.57 -6.85 17.50
C ARG A 418 -23.96 -7.68 16.27
N ILE A 419 -24.91 -7.18 15.46
CA ILE A 419 -25.34 -7.87 14.24
C ILE A 419 -24.22 -7.82 13.18
N ALA A 420 -23.62 -6.65 12.96
CA ALA A 420 -22.46 -6.53 12.06
C ALA A 420 -21.32 -7.48 12.48
N GLY A 421 -21.02 -7.57 13.79
CA GLY A 421 -20.02 -8.49 14.32
C GLY A 421 -20.36 -9.97 14.07
N GLN A 422 -21.62 -10.37 14.19
CA GLN A 422 -22.07 -11.73 13.87
C GLN A 422 -21.92 -12.03 12.36
N ARG A 423 -22.26 -11.09 11.48
CA ARG A 423 -22.09 -11.21 10.04
C ARG A 423 -20.61 -11.35 9.65
N ILE A 424 -19.74 -10.54 10.25
CA ILE A 424 -18.29 -10.63 10.04
C ILE A 424 -17.76 -12.00 10.49
N LYS A 425 -18.22 -12.51 11.63
CA LYS A 425 -17.81 -13.83 12.11
C LYS A 425 -18.17 -14.92 11.09
N LYS A 426 -19.41 -14.94 10.58
CA LYS A 426 -19.84 -15.90 9.52
C LYS A 426 -18.97 -15.79 8.26
N LEU A 427 -18.65 -14.57 7.80
CA LEU A 427 -17.79 -14.38 6.63
C LEU A 427 -16.36 -14.82 6.87
N ASN A 428 -15.80 -14.63 8.07
CA ASN A 428 -14.45 -15.09 8.40
C ASN A 428 -14.38 -16.62 8.47
N GLU A 429 -15.37 -17.29 9.03
CA GLU A 429 -15.47 -18.76 9.06
C GLU A 429 -15.54 -19.32 7.63
N LEU A 430 -16.29 -18.68 6.74
CA LEU A 430 -16.34 -19.04 5.32
C LEU A 430 -14.97 -18.81 4.65
N ALA A 431 -14.33 -17.65 4.91
CA ALA A 431 -13.02 -17.30 4.38
C ALA A 431 -11.95 -18.32 4.78
N GLU A 432 -11.92 -18.76 6.05
CA GLU A 432 -11.01 -19.77 6.55
C GLU A 432 -11.21 -21.11 5.83
N THR A 433 -12.47 -21.53 5.64
CA THR A 433 -12.81 -22.76 4.93
C THR A 433 -12.38 -22.71 3.47
N GLN A 434 -12.70 -21.63 2.76
CA GLN A 434 -12.36 -21.48 1.34
C GLN A 434 -10.86 -21.33 1.11
N SER A 435 -10.17 -20.58 1.97
CA SER A 435 -8.71 -20.45 1.91
C SER A 435 -8.00 -21.78 2.14
N ALA A 436 -8.50 -22.61 3.09
CA ALA A 436 -7.97 -23.95 3.32
C ALA A 436 -8.19 -24.86 2.11
N SER A 437 -9.37 -24.81 1.49
CA SER A 437 -9.69 -25.58 0.26
C SER A 437 -8.81 -25.15 -0.92
N TYR A 438 -8.60 -23.81 -1.08
CA TYR A 438 -7.72 -23.27 -2.09
C TYR A 438 -6.27 -23.75 -1.91
N LEU A 439 -5.75 -23.68 -0.68
CA LEU A 439 -4.41 -24.18 -0.37
C LEU A 439 -4.29 -25.68 -0.64
N GLN A 440 -5.28 -26.47 -0.24
CA GLN A 440 -5.30 -27.93 -0.48
C GLN A 440 -5.26 -28.27 -1.97
N ALA A 441 -5.91 -27.48 -2.84
CA ALA A 441 -5.86 -27.67 -4.28
C ALA A 441 -4.46 -27.48 -4.89
N TRP A 442 -3.55 -26.85 -4.17
CA TRP A 442 -2.14 -26.68 -4.53
C TRP A 442 -1.20 -27.68 -3.88
N ASP A 443 -1.67 -28.51 -2.96
CA ASP A 443 -0.83 -29.51 -2.28
C ASP A 443 -0.14 -30.45 -3.27
N GLY A 444 1.14 -30.68 -3.10
CA GLY A 444 2.00 -31.47 -3.98
C GLY A 444 2.43 -30.80 -5.27
N LYS A 445 1.84 -29.65 -5.65
CA LYS A 445 2.16 -28.92 -6.91
C LYS A 445 3.40 -28.06 -6.77
N LEU A 446 4.10 -27.84 -7.89
CA LEU A 446 5.17 -26.88 -8.03
C LEU A 446 4.59 -25.50 -8.36
N ILE A 447 5.16 -24.48 -7.75
CA ILE A 447 4.78 -23.07 -7.98
C ILE A 447 5.99 -22.17 -7.74
N CYS A 448 6.07 -21.08 -8.49
CA CYS A 448 7.11 -20.09 -8.30
C CYS A 448 6.68 -19.00 -7.30
N GLY A 449 7.66 -18.33 -6.69
CA GLY A 449 7.40 -17.24 -5.76
C GLY A 449 8.64 -16.48 -5.37
N VAL A 450 8.44 -15.39 -4.66
CA VAL A 450 9.51 -14.52 -4.14
C VAL A 450 9.71 -14.80 -2.65
N VAL A 451 10.96 -14.99 -2.25
CA VAL A 451 11.36 -15.19 -0.86
C VAL A 451 11.22 -13.86 -0.11
N GLU A 452 10.53 -13.87 1.01
CA GLU A 452 10.47 -12.70 1.91
C GLU A 452 11.70 -12.67 2.83
N ALA A 453 12.09 -11.48 3.26
CA ALA A 453 13.11 -11.32 4.28
C ALA A 453 12.70 -12.09 5.55
N PRO A 454 13.66 -12.76 6.23
CA PRO A 454 13.36 -13.58 7.39
C PRO A 454 12.74 -12.75 8.51
N ARG A 455 11.66 -13.26 9.13
CA ARG A 455 11.03 -12.67 10.32
C ARG A 455 11.07 -13.68 11.46
N ASN A 456 11.60 -13.28 12.61
CA ASN A 456 11.77 -14.18 13.78
C ASN A 456 12.48 -15.50 13.41
N GLY A 457 13.49 -15.42 12.57
CA GLY A 457 14.25 -16.59 12.12
C GLY A 457 13.55 -17.50 11.10
N GLN A 458 12.30 -17.18 10.69
CA GLN A 458 11.57 -17.93 9.70
C GLN A 458 11.46 -17.15 8.38
N GLN A 459 11.83 -17.80 7.27
CA GLN A 459 11.55 -17.29 5.93
C GLN A 459 10.21 -17.79 5.42
N THR A 460 9.58 -16.97 4.59
CA THR A 460 8.35 -17.30 3.86
C THR A 460 8.54 -17.05 2.38
N VAL A 461 7.77 -17.75 1.55
CA VAL A 461 7.66 -17.49 0.11
C VAL A 461 6.27 -16.95 -0.16
N ILE A 462 6.20 -15.85 -0.91
CA ILE A 462 4.94 -15.40 -1.51
C ILE A 462 4.90 -15.93 -2.93
N THR A 463 4.01 -16.86 -3.17
CA THR A 463 3.87 -17.50 -4.48
C THR A 463 3.20 -16.58 -5.49
N GLU A 464 3.31 -16.92 -6.77
CA GLU A 464 2.69 -16.16 -7.85
C GLU A 464 1.16 -16.03 -7.72
N ASN A 465 0.51 -17.03 -7.13
CA ASN A 465 -0.91 -17.00 -6.78
C ASN A 465 -1.17 -16.48 -5.36
N TYR A 466 -0.23 -15.78 -4.76
CA TYR A 466 -0.35 -15.07 -3.48
C TYR A 466 -0.48 -15.93 -2.22
N LEU A 467 -0.15 -17.21 -2.26
CA LEU A 467 -0.01 -18.00 -1.03
C LEU A 467 1.22 -17.53 -0.27
N SER A 468 1.09 -17.28 1.03
CA SER A 468 2.19 -16.97 1.94
C SER A 468 2.53 -18.23 2.74
N LEU A 469 3.62 -18.88 2.40
CA LEU A 469 3.99 -20.19 2.93
C LEU A 469 5.33 -20.12 3.65
N PRO A 470 5.42 -20.66 4.90
CA PRO A 470 6.71 -20.90 5.54
C PRO A 470 7.62 -21.75 4.65
N LEU A 471 8.86 -21.30 4.43
CA LEU A 471 9.83 -22.02 3.61
C LEU A 471 10.55 -23.07 4.45
N ILE A 472 10.45 -24.33 4.03
CA ILE A 472 11.24 -25.44 4.57
C ILE A 472 12.39 -25.72 3.59
N ARG A 473 13.58 -25.90 4.14
CA ARG A 473 14.80 -26.29 3.40
C ARG A 473 15.20 -27.68 3.80
N ASP A 474 15.62 -28.49 2.85
CA ASP A 474 16.35 -29.71 3.15
C ASP A 474 17.75 -29.36 3.67
N SER A 475 18.24 -30.12 4.65
CA SER A 475 19.54 -29.91 5.30
C SER A 475 20.74 -29.96 4.35
N LEU A 476 20.54 -30.29 3.09
CA LEU A 476 21.56 -30.32 2.03
C LEU A 476 21.66 -29.03 1.21
N GLN A 477 20.79 -28.05 1.44
CA GLN A 477 20.78 -26.77 0.71
C GLN A 477 21.26 -25.65 1.64
N GLU A 478 22.58 -25.51 1.78
CA GLU A 478 23.24 -24.45 2.60
C GLU A 478 23.21 -23.05 1.96
N SER A 479 22.51 -22.82 0.84
CA SER A 479 22.46 -21.50 0.24
C SER A 479 21.70 -20.51 1.13
N ASN A 480 22.39 -19.43 1.52
CA ASN A 480 21.77 -18.30 2.21
C ASN A 480 20.80 -17.58 1.24
N LEU A 481 19.52 -17.95 1.29
CA LEU A 481 18.48 -17.25 0.52
C LEU A 481 18.27 -15.85 1.12
N HIS A 482 18.25 -14.86 0.25
CA HIS A 482 17.97 -13.49 0.60
C HIS A 482 16.53 -13.13 0.24
N GLY A 483 15.98 -12.10 0.89
CA GLY A 483 14.69 -11.53 0.47
C GLY A 483 14.78 -10.98 -0.95
N GLY A 484 13.77 -11.26 -1.77
CA GLY A 484 13.72 -10.85 -3.18
C GLY A 484 14.08 -11.95 -4.17
N GLU A 485 14.77 -13.03 -3.74
CA GLU A 485 15.11 -14.13 -4.63
C GLU A 485 13.86 -14.86 -5.15
N TYR A 486 13.91 -15.25 -6.42
CA TYR A 486 12.85 -15.97 -7.09
C TYR A 486 13.13 -17.47 -7.04
N VAL A 487 12.15 -18.23 -6.58
CA VAL A 487 12.32 -19.65 -6.30
C VAL A 487 11.15 -20.47 -6.84
N ARG A 488 11.41 -21.74 -7.17
CA ARG A 488 10.39 -22.75 -7.38
C ARG A 488 10.28 -23.61 -6.12
N VAL A 489 9.07 -23.76 -5.65
CA VAL A 489 8.76 -24.53 -4.43
C VAL A 489 7.68 -25.58 -4.70
N ARG A 490 7.70 -26.66 -3.94
CA ARG A 490 6.59 -27.60 -3.85
C ARG A 490 5.74 -27.26 -2.64
N VAL A 491 4.45 -27.05 -2.85
CA VAL A 491 3.51 -26.88 -1.74
C VAL A 491 3.36 -28.20 -0.99
N GLN A 492 3.50 -28.18 0.32
CA GLN A 492 3.34 -29.35 1.20
C GLN A 492 2.56 -28.95 2.45
N GLY A 493 1.27 -29.22 2.44
CA GLY A 493 0.35 -28.75 3.46
C GLY A 493 0.35 -27.22 3.56
N LYS A 494 0.78 -26.68 4.71
CA LYS A 494 0.88 -25.24 4.95
C LYS A 494 2.28 -24.65 4.69
N ASN A 495 3.18 -25.43 4.09
CA ASN A 495 4.57 -25.06 3.89
C ASN A 495 4.94 -25.06 2.41
N ALA A 496 6.06 -24.44 2.09
CA ALA A 496 6.72 -24.51 0.81
C ALA A 496 8.07 -25.22 0.97
N VAL A 497 8.31 -26.27 0.20
CA VAL A 497 9.59 -26.96 0.16
C VAL A 497 10.38 -26.44 -1.04
N LEU A 498 11.57 -25.88 -0.78
CA LEU A 498 12.45 -25.37 -1.83
C LEU A 498 12.85 -26.49 -2.79
N THR A 499 12.63 -26.30 -4.10
CA THR A 499 13.10 -27.25 -5.13
C THR A 499 14.19 -26.65 -6.01
N GLU A 500 14.14 -25.32 -6.25
CA GLU A 500 15.08 -24.66 -7.15
C GLU A 500 15.15 -23.16 -6.85
N ILE A 501 16.35 -22.57 -7.00
CA ILE A 501 16.53 -21.11 -7.06
C ILE A 501 16.60 -20.73 -8.53
N ILE A 502 15.73 -19.83 -8.95
CA ILE A 502 15.61 -19.43 -10.36
C ILE A 502 16.46 -18.16 -10.52
N SER A 503 17.59 -18.28 -11.20
CA SER A 503 18.47 -17.15 -11.51
C SER A 503 18.01 -16.37 -12.74
N ASP A 504 17.20 -16.99 -13.61
CA ASP A 504 16.58 -16.36 -14.78
C ASP A 504 15.07 -16.65 -14.73
N PRO A 505 14.20 -15.63 -14.74
CA PRO A 505 12.74 -15.81 -14.69
C PRO A 505 12.15 -16.51 -15.92
N HIS A 506 12.94 -16.73 -16.98
CA HIS A 506 12.53 -17.38 -18.24
C HIS A 506 13.09 -18.80 -18.43
N SER A 507 13.84 -19.32 -17.44
CA SER A 507 14.39 -20.69 -17.45
C SER A 507 13.40 -21.75 -16.95
#